data_e9f136082a30cdf06eb3ff5cf32321fc
#
_entry.id   e9f136082a30cdf06eb3ff5cf32321fc
#
_cell.length_a   1.000
_cell.length_b   1.000
_cell.length_c   1.000
_cell.angle_alpha   90.00
_cell.angle_beta   90.00
_cell.angle_gamma   90.00
#
_symmetry.space_group_name_H-M   'P 1'
#
loop_
_entity.id
_entity.type
_entity.pdbx_description
1 polymer ?
#
loop_
_entity_poly.entity_id
_entity_poly.type
_entity_poly.pdbx_seq_one_letter_code
_entity_poly.pdbx_strand_id
1 'polypeptide(L)'
;MKCLHIITPVKDSIDSTLETVKAIMNSVITVPFQYTVYNDFSTEENTRRLEVASRELGFRLVNLADITDHPSPNYLLVLQKAQEEAIAAEAGLLIVESDVVVRPDTLQALFDGALARPDCGIAASVTVDDNGDINYPYLFAKGKENRIYPEKKHLSFCCSLLSLAFLRKFDFHNLNPEKNWHD
;
A
#
# COMPACT_ATOMS: atom_id res chain seq x y z
N MET A 1 11.14 -0.87 13.48
CA MET A 1 9.98 -0.22 12.84
C MET A 1 9.26 0.59 13.90
N LYS A 2 9.24 1.92 13.76
CA LYS A 2 8.69 2.84 14.80
C LYS A 2 7.43 3.56 14.31
N CYS A 3 7.19 3.56 13.00
CA CYS A 3 6.10 4.24 12.33
C CYS A 3 5.75 3.53 11.02
N LEU A 4 4.72 4.00 10.34
CA LEU A 4 4.28 3.52 9.03
C LEU A 4 4.47 4.57 7.95
N HIS A 5 4.93 4.17 6.79
CA HIS A 5 4.77 4.90 5.54
C HIS A 5 3.71 4.16 4.72
N ILE A 6 2.53 4.73 4.61
CA ILE A 6 1.41 4.16 3.88
C ILE A 6 1.42 4.77 2.49
N ILE A 7 1.22 3.95 1.45
CA ILE A 7 1.15 4.42 0.07
C ILE A 7 -0.06 3.85 -0.67
N THR A 8 -0.58 4.63 -1.60
CA THR A 8 -1.59 4.21 -2.58
C THR A 8 -1.17 4.72 -3.97
N PRO A 9 -0.72 3.84 -4.87
CA PRO A 9 -0.58 4.18 -6.28
C PRO A 9 -1.95 4.29 -6.94
N VAL A 10 -2.14 5.29 -7.83
CA VAL A 10 -3.42 5.49 -8.51
C VAL A 10 -3.22 5.97 -9.94
N LYS A 11 -4.07 5.46 -10.83
CA LYS A 11 -4.31 5.99 -12.17
C LYS A 11 -5.80 6.01 -12.47
N ASP A 12 -6.37 7.19 -12.60
CA ASP A 12 -7.76 7.48 -13.04
C ASP A 12 -8.91 6.88 -12.21
N SER A 13 -8.71 5.91 -11.36
CA SER A 13 -9.75 5.28 -10.52
C SER A 13 -10.14 6.17 -9.33
N ILE A 14 -10.52 7.42 -9.58
CA ILE A 14 -10.63 8.45 -8.53
C ILE A 14 -11.70 8.15 -7.48
N ASP A 15 -12.86 7.61 -7.86
CA ASP A 15 -13.95 7.39 -6.91
C ASP A 15 -13.60 6.30 -5.91
N SER A 16 -13.12 5.14 -6.38
CA SER A 16 -12.63 4.06 -5.50
C SER A 16 -11.41 4.52 -4.67
N THR A 17 -10.50 5.29 -5.28
CA THR A 17 -9.35 5.86 -4.56
C THR A 17 -9.78 6.74 -3.39
N LEU A 18 -10.80 7.59 -3.57
CA LEU A 18 -11.29 8.43 -2.48
C LEU A 18 -11.96 7.63 -1.36
N GLU A 19 -12.58 6.51 -1.67
CA GLU A 19 -13.09 5.57 -0.66
C GLU A 19 -11.93 4.92 0.10
N THR A 20 -10.90 4.44 -0.60
CA THR A 20 -9.66 3.91 0.01
C THR A 20 -9.00 4.94 0.92
N VAL A 21 -8.80 6.17 0.43
CA VAL A 21 -8.20 7.27 1.21
C VAL A 21 -8.99 7.53 2.50
N LYS A 22 -10.31 7.66 2.40
CA LYS A 22 -11.18 7.88 3.57
C LYS A 22 -11.09 6.72 4.56
N ALA A 23 -11.06 5.48 4.08
CA ALA A 23 -10.93 4.31 4.94
C ALA A 23 -9.58 4.31 5.70
N ILE A 24 -8.48 4.63 5.00
CA ILE A 24 -7.14 4.74 5.61
C ILE A 24 -7.11 5.87 6.65
N MET A 25 -7.59 7.06 6.30
CA MET A 25 -7.57 8.23 7.19
C MET A 25 -8.47 8.05 8.43
N ASN A 26 -9.51 7.23 8.34
CA ASN A 26 -10.38 6.86 9.46
C ASN A 26 -9.91 5.61 10.23
N SER A 27 -8.79 5.01 9.84
CA SER A 27 -8.26 3.84 10.54
C SER A 27 -7.73 4.19 11.93
N VAL A 28 -7.91 3.27 12.87
CA VAL A 28 -7.37 3.39 14.23
C VAL A 28 -5.93 2.90 14.23
N ILE A 29 -4.98 3.83 14.11
CA ILE A 29 -3.55 3.55 14.12
C ILE A 29 -2.92 4.24 15.34
N THR A 30 -2.21 3.47 16.17
CA THR A 30 -1.63 3.98 17.42
C THR A 30 -0.18 4.45 17.28
N VAL A 31 0.43 4.21 16.12
CA VAL A 31 1.79 4.64 15.82
C VAL A 31 1.78 5.82 14.83
N PRO A 32 2.81 6.67 14.83
CA PRO A 32 2.91 7.72 13.81
C PRO A 32 2.90 7.11 12.41
N PHE A 33 2.21 7.77 11.50
CA PHE A 33 2.24 7.38 10.08
C PHE A 33 2.28 8.58 9.15
N GLN A 34 2.82 8.37 7.97
CA GLN A 34 2.71 9.26 6.82
C GLN A 34 1.92 8.52 5.75
N TYR A 35 0.96 9.20 5.13
CA TYR A 35 0.20 8.64 4.01
C TYR A 35 0.46 9.41 2.74
N THR A 36 0.86 8.71 1.66
CA THR A 36 1.18 9.28 0.35
C THR A 36 0.37 8.59 -0.74
N VAL A 37 -0.32 9.38 -1.54
CA VAL A 37 -0.95 8.92 -2.78
C VAL A 37 -0.04 9.30 -3.94
N TYR A 38 0.34 8.32 -4.76
CA TYR A 38 1.14 8.50 -5.96
C TYR A 38 0.23 8.50 -7.18
N ASN A 39 0.07 9.67 -7.81
CA ASN A 39 -0.73 9.85 -9.01
C ASN A 39 0.10 9.53 -10.25
N ASP A 40 -0.19 8.40 -10.90
CA ASP A 40 0.53 7.90 -12.06
C ASP A 40 -0.12 8.32 -13.38
N PHE A 41 0.02 9.61 -13.72
CA PHE A 41 -0.48 10.17 -14.98
C PHE A 41 -2.01 10.02 -15.15
N SER A 42 -2.78 10.27 -14.10
CA SER A 42 -4.24 10.41 -14.23
C SER A 42 -4.61 11.60 -15.10
N THR A 43 -5.83 11.61 -15.61
CA THR A 43 -6.37 12.76 -16.37
C THR A 43 -6.28 14.06 -15.55
N GLU A 44 -6.28 15.20 -16.22
CA GLU A 44 -6.21 16.52 -15.56
C GLU A 44 -7.36 16.71 -14.57
N GLU A 45 -8.57 16.25 -14.93
CA GLU A 45 -9.74 16.30 -14.05
C GLU A 45 -9.53 15.47 -12.78
N ASN A 46 -9.08 14.22 -12.90
CA ASN A 46 -8.84 13.33 -11.77
C ASN A 46 -7.67 13.82 -10.92
N THR A 47 -6.62 14.37 -11.53
CA THR A 47 -5.50 15.00 -10.82
C THR A 47 -6.00 16.16 -9.96
N ARG A 48 -6.84 17.07 -10.49
CA ARG A 48 -7.43 18.16 -9.69
C ARG A 48 -8.29 17.65 -8.53
N ARG A 49 -9.06 16.58 -8.74
CA ARG A 49 -9.85 15.95 -7.67
C ARG A 49 -8.94 15.40 -6.55
N LEU A 50 -7.82 14.76 -6.89
CA LEU A 50 -6.82 14.30 -5.93
C LEU A 50 -6.18 15.46 -5.17
N GLU A 51 -5.86 16.56 -5.84
CA GLU A 51 -5.29 17.77 -5.22
C GLU A 51 -6.25 18.41 -4.21
N VAL A 52 -7.54 18.48 -4.54
CA VAL A 52 -8.57 18.96 -3.62
C VAL A 52 -8.65 18.04 -2.40
N ALA A 53 -8.80 16.73 -2.66
CA ALA A 53 -8.91 15.74 -1.60
C ALA A 53 -7.66 15.69 -0.69
N SER A 54 -6.46 15.89 -1.24
CA SER A 54 -5.23 15.91 -0.42
C SER A 54 -5.22 17.04 0.60
N ARG A 55 -5.72 18.22 0.23
CA ARG A 55 -5.87 19.36 1.13
C ARG A 55 -6.95 19.17 2.19
N GLU A 56 -8.06 18.53 1.80
CA GLU A 56 -9.20 18.30 2.70
C GLU A 56 -8.97 17.17 3.68
N LEU A 57 -8.36 16.07 3.25
CA LEU A 57 -8.16 14.85 4.02
C LEU A 57 -6.77 14.75 4.67
N GLY A 58 -5.82 15.60 4.24
CA GLY A 58 -4.51 15.70 4.89
C GLY A 58 -3.48 14.64 4.49
N PHE A 59 -3.64 13.96 3.35
CA PHE A 59 -2.61 13.08 2.82
C PHE A 59 -1.63 13.83 1.90
N ARG A 60 -0.44 13.28 1.73
CA ARG A 60 0.54 13.79 0.77
C ARG A 60 0.20 13.27 -0.63
N LEU A 61 0.11 14.17 -1.62
CA LEU A 61 -0.02 13.81 -3.02
C LEU A 61 1.32 13.97 -3.73
N VAL A 62 1.71 12.99 -4.52
CA VAL A 62 2.88 13.02 -5.39
C VAL A 62 2.42 12.74 -6.82
N ASN A 63 2.54 13.74 -7.70
CA ASN A 63 2.28 13.55 -9.12
C ASN A 63 3.55 12.99 -9.78
N LEU A 64 3.50 11.81 -10.35
CA LEU A 64 4.66 11.21 -11.01
C LEU A 64 5.07 11.97 -12.26
N ALA A 65 4.16 12.70 -12.90
CA ALA A 65 4.48 13.61 -14.01
C ALA A 65 5.49 14.72 -13.64
N ASP A 66 5.64 15.05 -12.36
CA ASP A 66 6.64 16.01 -11.87
C ASP A 66 8.02 15.37 -11.68
N ILE A 67 8.13 14.04 -11.82
CA ILE A 67 9.32 13.26 -11.45
C ILE A 67 9.89 12.49 -12.65
N THR A 68 9.04 12.04 -13.57
CA THR A 68 9.43 11.24 -14.73
C THR A 68 8.58 11.57 -15.94
N ASP A 69 9.18 11.46 -17.12
CA ASP A 69 8.48 11.53 -18.42
C ASP A 69 8.03 10.12 -18.90
N HIS A 70 8.37 9.07 -18.14
CA HIS A 70 8.00 7.71 -18.52
C HIS A 70 6.48 7.52 -18.36
N PRO A 71 5.77 7.06 -19.41
CA PRO A 71 4.33 6.86 -19.32
C PRO A 71 3.97 5.77 -18.31
N SER A 72 2.77 5.87 -17.73
CA SER A 72 2.23 4.80 -16.87
C SER A 72 2.24 3.43 -17.60
N PRO A 73 2.55 2.33 -16.89
CA PRO A 73 2.62 2.19 -15.44
C PRO A 73 4.02 2.49 -14.86
N ASN A 74 4.04 3.16 -13.69
CA ASN A 74 5.26 3.48 -12.95
C ASN A 74 5.29 2.83 -11.56
N TYR A 75 4.65 1.70 -11.38
CA TYR A 75 4.53 1.04 -10.07
C TYR A 75 5.90 0.73 -9.43
N LEU A 76 6.87 0.26 -10.24
CA LEU A 76 8.22 0.01 -9.73
C LEU A 76 8.88 1.29 -9.21
N LEU A 77 8.73 2.42 -9.91
CA LEU A 77 9.26 3.71 -9.47
C LEU A 77 8.65 4.13 -8.12
N VAL A 78 7.33 3.90 -7.96
CA VAL A 78 6.65 4.17 -6.68
C VAL A 78 7.23 3.32 -5.56
N LEU A 79 7.44 2.00 -5.79
CA LEU A 79 8.03 1.10 -4.80
C LEU A 79 9.45 1.54 -4.40
N GLN A 80 10.30 1.90 -5.37
CA GLN A 80 11.66 2.37 -5.13
C GLN A 80 11.68 3.62 -4.25
N LYS A 81 10.90 4.66 -4.62
CA LYS A 81 10.78 5.90 -3.85
C LYS A 81 10.23 5.67 -2.45
N ALA A 82 9.17 4.90 -2.34
CA ALA A 82 8.55 4.61 -1.06
C ALA A 82 9.47 3.79 -0.14
N GLN A 83 10.27 2.87 -0.71
CA GLN A 83 11.29 2.12 0.04
C GLN A 83 12.36 3.04 0.61
N GLU A 84 12.90 3.95 -0.20
CA GLU A 84 13.91 4.93 0.24
C GLU A 84 13.38 5.78 1.41
N GLU A 85 12.17 6.32 1.26
CA GLU A 85 11.53 7.14 2.30
C GLU A 85 11.24 6.33 3.58
N ALA A 86 10.73 5.10 3.43
CA ALA A 86 10.44 4.23 4.57
C ALA A 86 11.71 3.83 5.34
N ILE A 87 12.80 3.50 4.64
CA ILE A 87 14.09 3.17 5.26
C ILE A 87 14.65 4.40 6.01
N ALA A 88 14.62 5.58 5.39
CA ALA A 88 15.10 6.82 6.00
C ALA A 88 14.32 7.19 7.27
N ALA A 89 13.01 6.93 7.29
CA ALA A 89 12.14 7.17 8.43
C ALA A 89 12.13 6.03 9.48
N GLU A 90 12.86 4.94 9.28
CA GLU A 90 12.77 3.69 10.08
C GLU A 90 11.34 3.13 10.13
N ALA A 91 10.56 3.34 9.07
CA ALA A 91 9.17 2.93 8.94
C ALA A 91 9.01 1.54 8.32
N GLY A 92 7.85 0.91 8.57
CA GLY A 92 7.33 -0.12 7.68
C GLY A 92 6.65 0.51 6.47
N LEU A 93 6.79 -0.08 5.31
CA LEU A 93 6.09 0.35 4.11
C LEU A 93 4.78 -0.43 3.98
N LEU A 94 3.66 0.28 4.07
CA LEU A 94 2.33 -0.30 3.94
C LEU A 94 1.72 0.14 2.61
N ILE A 95 1.49 -0.83 1.73
CA ILE A 95 0.90 -0.63 0.42
C ILE A 95 -0.59 -0.94 0.51
N VAL A 96 -1.43 -0.03 0.05
CA VAL A 96 -2.87 -0.23 -0.11
C VAL A 96 -3.25 0.22 -1.50
N GLU A 97 -3.79 -0.67 -2.32
CA GLU A 97 -4.22 -0.35 -3.68
C GLU A 97 -5.44 0.56 -3.71
N SER A 98 -5.63 1.27 -4.83
CA SER A 98 -6.58 2.37 -4.99
C SER A 98 -8.06 1.97 -4.97
N ASP A 99 -8.36 0.68 -4.89
CA ASP A 99 -9.70 0.10 -4.84
C ASP A 99 -9.93 -0.80 -3.61
N VAL A 100 -9.07 -0.65 -2.60
CA VAL A 100 -9.13 -1.46 -1.38
C VAL A 100 -9.67 -0.65 -0.21
N VAL A 101 -10.86 -0.99 0.28
CA VAL A 101 -11.44 -0.40 1.48
C VAL A 101 -11.04 -1.20 2.71
N VAL A 102 -10.15 -0.64 3.52
CA VAL A 102 -9.67 -1.28 4.75
C VAL A 102 -10.66 -1.14 5.90
N ARG A 103 -10.72 -2.15 6.77
CA ARG A 103 -11.45 -2.03 8.04
C ARG A 103 -10.68 -1.11 9.00
N PRO A 104 -11.34 -0.50 9.99
CA PRO A 104 -10.70 0.47 10.89
C PRO A 104 -9.48 -0.06 11.65
N ASP A 105 -9.41 -1.36 11.90
CA ASP A 105 -8.34 -2.03 12.65
C ASP A 105 -7.29 -2.72 11.78
N THR A 106 -7.51 -2.83 10.47
CA THR A 106 -6.66 -3.63 9.56
C THR A 106 -5.21 -3.17 9.58
N LEU A 107 -4.95 -1.87 9.47
CA LEU A 107 -3.58 -1.35 9.36
C LEU A 107 -2.80 -1.53 10.66
N GLN A 108 -3.46 -1.33 11.80
CA GLN A 108 -2.87 -1.61 13.11
C GLN A 108 -2.59 -3.11 13.31
N ALA A 109 -3.52 -3.98 12.90
CA ALA A 109 -3.35 -5.42 13.00
C ALA A 109 -2.16 -5.93 12.16
N LEU A 110 -1.95 -5.38 10.95
CA LEU A 110 -0.77 -5.69 10.14
C LEU A 110 0.53 -5.25 10.83
N PHE A 111 0.54 -4.05 11.40
CA PHE A 111 1.70 -3.54 12.14
C PHE A 111 2.04 -4.41 13.35
N ASP A 112 1.06 -4.72 14.19
CA ASP A 112 1.22 -5.54 15.38
C ASP A 112 1.64 -6.98 15.03
N GLY A 113 1.01 -7.54 13.99
CA GLY A 113 1.35 -8.87 13.48
C GLY A 113 2.78 -8.97 12.98
N ALA A 114 3.29 -7.94 12.29
CA ALA A 114 4.67 -7.87 11.83
C ALA A 114 5.67 -7.70 13.00
N LEU A 115 5.31 -6.90 14.02
CA LEU A 115 6.15 -6.72 15.20
C LEU A 115 6.24 -7.97 16.07
N ALA A 116 5.13 -8.70 16.20
CA ALA A 116 5.09 -9.93 17.00
C ALA A 116 5.95 -11.07 16.43
N ARG A 117 6.42 -10.94 15.19
CA ARG A 117 7.23 -11.97 14.50
C ARG A 117 8.51 -11.34 13.92
N PRO A 118 9.65 -11.49 14.60
CA PRO A 118 10.93 -10.90 14.16
C PRO A 118 11.39 -11.38 12.76
N ASP A 119 10.91 -12.55 12.32
CA ASP A 119 11.18 -13.15 11.01
C ASP A 119 10.15 -12.74 9.93
N CYS A 120 9.16 -11.91 10.28
CA CYS A 120 8.17 -11.44 9.32
C CYS A 120 8.79 -10.46 8.32
N GLY A 121 8.85 -10.84 7.06
CA GLY A 121 9.23 -9.95 5.97
C GLY A 121 8.05 -9.11 5.48
N ILE A 122 6.91 -9.77 5.23
CA ILE A 122 5.69 -9.16 4.71
C ILE A 122 4.49 -9.67 5.50
N ALA A 123 3.62 -8.77 5.95
CA ALA A 123 2.32 -9.08 6.50
C ALA A 123 1.23 -8.57 5.55
N ALA A 124 0.35 -9.46 5.08
CA ALA A 124 -0.72 -9.10 4.15
C ALA A 124 -2.09 -9.41 4.74
N SER A 125 -3.07 -8.55 4.46
CA SER A 125 -4.46 -8.83 4.78
C SER A 125 -5.10 -9.70 3.71
N VAL A 126 -6.01 -10.59 4.14
CA VAL A 126 -6.89 -11.31 3.21
C VAL A 126 -7.91 -10.31 2.68
N THR A 127 -8.03 -10.19 1.36
CA THR A 127 -9.03 -9.37 0.70
C THR A 127 -10.27 -10.19 0.34
N VAL A 128 -11.41 -9.53 0.36
CA VAL A 128 -12.71 -10.09 -0.03
C VAL A 128 -13.38 -9.16 -1.03
N ASP A 129 -14.27 -9.69 -1.85
CA ASP A 129 -15.13 -8.90 -2.73
C ASP A 129 -16.34 -8.31 -1.97
N ASP A 130 -17.22 -7.61 -2.68
CA ASP A 130 -18.42 -6.98 -2.13
C ASP A 130 -19.43 -7.99 -1.54
N ASN A 131 -19.35 -9.26 -1.92
CA ASN A 131 -20.17 -10.33 -1.37
C ASN A 131 -19.54 -10.98 -0.12
N GLY A 132 -18.30 -10.62 0.21
CA GLY A 132 -17.53 -11.22 1.29
C GLY A 132 -16.79 -12.49 0.89
N ASP A 133 -16.75 -12.83 -0.40
CA ASP A 133 -15.99 -13.96 -0.89
C ASP A 133 -14.49 -13.62 -0.97
N ILE A 134 -13.65 -14.57 -0.52
CA ILE A 134 -12.20 -14.37 -0.47
C ILE A 134 -11.62 -14.30 -1.88
N ASN A 135 -10.86 -13.23 -2.15
CA ASN A 135 -10.17 -13.00 -3.41
C ASN A 135 -8.92 -13.89 -3.57
N TYR A 136 -8.58 -14.16 -4.83
CA TYR A 136 -7.25 -14.68 -5.16
C TYR A 136 -6.16 -13.68 -4.73
N PRO A 137 -5.00 -14.09 -4.16
CA PRO A 137 -4.54 -15.48 -4.02
C PRO A 137 -4.91 -16.14 -2.68
N TYR A 138 -5.82 -15.56 -1.89
CA TYR A 138 -6.07 -15.94 -0.50
C TYR A 138 -7.11 -17.04 -0.31
N LEU A 139 -7.49 -17.75 -1.36
CA LEU A 139 -8.48 -18.85 -1.28
C LEU A 139 -8.15 -19.94 -0.23
N PHE A 140 -6.86 -20.10 0.09
CA PHE A 140 -6.40 -20.99 1.16
C PHE A 140 -6.83 -20.56 2.57
N ALA A 141 -7.25 -19.31 2.73
CA ALA A 141 -7.70 -18.75 4.01
C ALA A 141 -9.18 -19.05 4.31
N LYS A 142 -9.92 -19.62 3.36
CA LYS A 142 -11.34 -19.98 3.54
C LYS A 142 -11.54 -20.90 4.74
N GLY A 143 -12.45 -20.53 5.64
CA GLY A 143 -12.72 -21.26 6.88
C GLY A 143 -11.66 -21.06 7.98
N LYS A 144 -10.77 -20.08 7.83
CA LYS A 144 -9.68 -19.79 8.77
C LYS A 144 -9.67 -18.31 9.18
N GLU A 145 -10.83 -17.69 9.21
CA GLU A 145 -11.01 -16.28 9.52
C GLU A 145 -10.43 -15.94 10.91
N ASN A 146 -10.04 -14.68 11.10
CA ASN A 146 -9.47 -14.16 12.35
C ASN A 146 -8.20 -14.87 12.85
N ARG A 147 -7.39 -15.39 11.94
CA ARG A 147 -6.11 -16.02 12.28
C ARG A 147 -4.97 -15.44 11.46
N ILE A 148 -3.76 -15.52 12.01
CA ILE A 148 -2.51 -15.20 11.31
C ILE A 148 -1.85 -16.50 10.86
N TYR A 149 -1.50 -16.58 9.58
CA TYR A 149 -0.83 -17.75 8.99
C TYR A 149 0.54 -17.38 8.45
N PRO A 150 1.53 -18.25 8.65
CA PRO A 150 2.74 -18.16 7.86
C PRO A 150 2.45 -18.59 6.42
N GLU A 151 2.68 -17.72 5.46
CA GLU A 151 2.59 -17.98 4.03
C GLU A 151 3.95 -17.75 3.38
N LYS A 152 4.30 -18.59 2.39
CA LYS A 152 5.61 -18.52 1.71
C LYS A 152 5.51 -18.41 0.20
N LYS A 153 4.33 -18.51 -0.38
CA LYS A 153 4.15 -18.66 -1.83
C LYS A 153 3.29 -17.56 -2.47
N HIS A 154 2.23 -17.15 -1.80
CA HIS A 154 1.18 -16.34 -2.41
C HIS A 154 0.80 -15.18 -1.49
N LEU A 155 1.37 -14.01 -1.77
CA LEU A 155 0.97 -12.75 -1.18
C LEU A 155 0.67 -11.76 -2.29
N SER A 156 -0.33 -10.91 -2.09
CA SER A 156 -0.64 -9.78 -2.95
C SER A 156 -0.27 -8.48 -2.25
N PHE A 157 0.12 -7.47 -3.01
CA PHE A 157 0.38 -6.14 -2.47
C PHE A 157 -0.88 -5.31 -2.26
N CYS A 158 -2.07 -5.83 -2.60
CA CYS A 158 -3.35 -5.12 -2.45
C CYS A 158 -3.51 -4.41 -1.09
N CYS A 159 -3.14 -5.08 0.00
CA CYS A 159 -3.02 -4.48 1.33
C CYS A 159 -1.95 -5.22 2.11
N SER A 160 -0.72 -4.72 2.05
CA SER A 160 0.46 -5.42 2.58
C SER A 160 1.44 -4.48 3.24
N LEU A 161 1.95 -4.90 4.41
CA LEU A 161 3.02 -4.24 5.15
C LEU A 161 4.34 -4.97 4.91
N LEU A 162 5.30 -4.27 4.33
CA LEU A 162 6.69 -4.70 4.21
C LEU A 162 7.46 -4.20 5.43
N SER A 163 8.06 -5.13 6.19
CA SER A 163 8.80 -4.79 7.39
C SER A 163 10.09 -4.03 7.06
N LEU A 164 10.55 -3.19 7.98
CA LEU A 164 11.82 -2.47 7.81
C LEU A 164 13.01 -3.44 7.60
N ALA A 165 12.96 -4.62 8.23
CA ALA A 165 13.99 -5.66 8.05
C ALA A 165 13.98 -6.21 6.61
N PHE A 166 12.80 -6.40 6.02
CA PHE A 166 12.66 -6.77 4.62
C PHE A 166 13.18 -5.68 3.70
N LEU A 167 12.74 -4.44 3.88
CA LEU A 167 13.13 -3.29 3.04
C LEU A 167 14.65 -3.06 3.01
N ARG A 168 15.35 -3.33 4.12
CA ARG A 168 16.81 -3.23 4.20
C ARG A 168 17.56 -4.37 3.52
N LYS A 169 16.89 -5.50 3.27
CA LYS A 169 17.49 -6.69 2.62
C LYS A 169 17.15 -6.80 1.16
N PHE A 170 15.96 -6.39 0.78
CA PHE A 170 15.45 -6.48 -0.57
C PHE A 170 15.38 -5.07 -1.19
N ASP A 171 16.16 -4.85 -2.23
CA ASP A 171 16.22 -3.57 -2.91
C ASP A 171 15.41 -3.62 -4.21
N PHE A 172 14.35 -2.82 -4.31
CA PHE A 172 13.51 -2.73 -5.49
C PHE A 172 14.26 -2.20 -6.73
N HIS A 173 15.42 -1.53 -6.57
CA HIS A 173 16.25 -1.11 -7.70
C HIS A 173 16.90 -2.30 -8.42
N ASN A 174 17.00 -3.47 -7.80
CA ASN A 174 17.51 -4.69 -8.43
C ASN A 174 16.47 -5.40 -9.29
N LEU A 175 15.22 -4.94 -9.32
CA LEU A 175 14.20 -5.50 -10.20
C LEU A 175 14.38 -4.99 -11.63
N ASN A 176 14.08 -5.85 -12.61
CA ASN A 176 14.19 -5.48 -14.02
C ASN A 176 13.11 -4.44 -14.40
N PRO A 177 13.48 -3.20 -14.77
CA PRO A 177 12.51 -2.17 -15.13
C PRO A 177 11.75 -2.45 -16.45
N GLU A 178 12.26 -3.34 -17.31
CA GLU A 178 11.61 -3.70 -18.57
C GLU A 178 10.41 -4.65 -18.38
N LYS A 179 10.29 -5.25 -17.20
CA LYS A 179 9.11 -6.04 -16.87
C LYS A 179 7.99 -5.12 -16.43
N ASN A 180 6.83 -5.33 -17.01
CA ASN A 180 5.61 -4.66 -16.53
C ASN A 180 5.34 -5.12 -15.08
N TRP A 181 5.60 -4.24 -14.16
CA TRP A 181 5.23 -4.38 -12.77
C TRP A 181 3.82 -3.83 -12.61
N HIS A 182 2.87 -4.66 -13.01
CA HIS A 182 1.47 -4.52 -12.65
C HIS A 182 1.24 -5.52 -11.53
N ASP A 183 0.78 -5.07 -10.39
CA ASP A 183 0.28 -5.88 -9.27
C ASP A 183 1.26 -6.95 -8.74
#